data_4b64f6ae8f45430dc1bfd67cd65c6f8f
#
_entry.id   4b64f6ae8f45430dc1bfd67cd65c6f8f
#
_cell.length_a   1.000
_cell.length_b   1.000
_cell.length_c   1.000
_cell.angle_alpha   90.00
_cell.angle_beta   90.00
_cell.angle_gamma   90.00
#
_symmetry.space_group_name_H-M   'P 1'
#
loop_
_entity.id
_entity.type
_entity.pdbx_description
1 polymer ?
#
loop_
_entity_poly.entity_id
_entity_poly.type
_entity_poly.pdbx_seq_one_letter_code
_entity_poly.pdbx_strand_id
1 'polypeptide(L)'
;MYSIREYPLQQGALEIAYIEEYFNEFPTRKSATDIVSRLQEREAQILMAEDSLADDTATVVPVSYKVSHELREAEDDPKLADLVSRLQDVVEFDGRKILYNWLGATRLDWRGKGHFRALTEEQEVWALGQGYDEVIVKTKNRYYDMRGTLDSLQFNVIKVEPAPDPLDSKVYLSKKLGTFVLDAHRGKRTLSRG
;
A
#
# COMPACT_ATOMS: atom_id res chain seq x y z
N MET A 1 -8.06 -1.77 20.49
CA MET A 1 -6.70 -1.23 20.16
C MET A 1 -6.15 -2.16 19.09
N TYR A 2 -5.91 -1.67 17.88
CA TYR A 2 -5.40 -2.48 16.78
C TYR A 2 -3.89 -2.63 16.83
N SER A 3 -3.37 -3.71 16.25
CA SER A 3 -1.96 -3.95 16.02
C SER A 3 -1.65 -3.95 14.52
N ILE A 4 -0.43 -3.58 14.16
CA ILE A 4 0.08 -3.70 12.79
C ILE A 4 1.17 -4.77 12.81
N ARG A 5 1.07 -5.73 11.89
CA ARG A 5 2.09 -6.76 11.70
C ARG A 5 2.64 -6.73 10.29
N GLU A 6 3.92 -6.99 10.19
CA GLU A 6 4.59 -7.26 8.93
C GLU A 6 4.68 -8.77 8.73
N TYR A 7 4.33 -9.23 7.53
CA TYR A 7 4.34 -10.63 7.17
C TYR A 7 5.41 -10.92 6.13
N PRO A 8 6.22 -11.97 6.32
CA PRO A 8 7.17 -12.39 5.32
C PRO A 8 6.45 -12.97 4.10
N LEU A 9 7.01 -12.76 2.92
CA LEU A 9 6.56 -13.43 1.72
C LEU A 9 7.01 -14.90 1.76
N GLN A 10 6.09 -15.79 2.10
CA GLN A 10 6.29 -17.23 2.03
C GLN A 10 5.17 -17.87 1.22
N GLN A 11 5.54 -18.81 0.34
CA GLN A 11 4.55 -19.58 -0.40
C GLN A 11 3.68 -20.37 0.58
N GLY A 12 2.35 -20.19 0.48
CA GLY A 12 1.39 -20.82 1.39
C GLY A 12 1.25 -20.12 2.73
N ALA A 13 1.79 -18.92 2.91
CA ALA A 13 1.53 -18.12 4.09
C ALA A 13 0.03 -17.82 4.24
N LEU A 14 -0.51 -18.13 5.39
CA LEU A 14 -1.95 -17.99 5.70
C LEU A 14 -2.41 -16.53 5.53
N GLU A 15 -1.55 -15.60 5.87
CA GLU A 15 -1.80 -14.15 5.82
C GLU A 15 -2.05 -13.64 4.40
N ILE A 16 -1.35 -14.20 3.41
CA ILE A 16 -1.58 -13.85 1.99
C ILE A 16 -2.93 -14.39 1.53
N ALA A 17 -3.33 -15.58 1.99
CA ALA A 17 -4.66 -16.12 1.72
C ALA A 17 -5.75 -15.24 2.35
N TYR A 18 -5.50 -14.62 3.49
CA TYR A 18 -6.44 -13.67 4.10
C TYR A 18 -6.74 -12.48 3.21
N ILE A 19 -5.77 -11.98 2.44
CA ILE A 19 -6.02 -10.89 1.48
C ILE A 19 -7.05 -11.33 0.43
N GLU A 20 -6.96 -12.56 -0.04
CA GLU A 20 -7.92 -13.12 -1.00
C GLU A 20 -9.31 -13.36 -0.38
N GLU A 21 -9.37 -13.91 0.83
CA GLU A 21 -10.61 -14.33 1.47
C GLU A 21 -11.37 -13.22 2.17
N TYR A 22 -10.68 -12.42 2.99
CA TYR A 22 -11.33 -11.42 3.86
C TYR A 22 -11.59 -10.08 3.20
N PHE A 23 -10.93 -9.78 2.08
CA PHE A 23 -11.13 -8.55 1.34
C PHE A 23 -11.87 -8.77 0.03
N ASN A 24 -12.82 -9.71 0.04
CA ASN A 24 -13.58 -10.13 -1.13
C ASN A 24 -14.62 -9.11 -1.62
N GLU A 25 -14.91 -8.09 -0.86
CA GLU A 25 -15.84 -7.00 -1.20
C GLU A 25 -15.28 -6.03 -2.27
N PHE A 26 -14.01 -6.16 -2.64
CA PHE A 26 -13.38 -5.29 -3.63
C PHE A 26 -13.52 -5.86 -5.04
N PRO A 27 -13.84 -5.01 -6.05
CA PRO A 27 -14.11 -5.46 -7.41
C PRO A 27 -12.89 -6.03 -8.14
N THR A 28 -11.69 -5.71 -7.69
CA THR A 28 -10.44 -6.19 -8.30
C THR A 28 -9.67 -7.00 -7.28
N ARG A 29 -9.92 -8.30 -7.28
CA ARG A 29 -9.20 -9.23 -6.41
C ARG A 29 -7.87 -9.64 -7.01
N LYS A 30 -6.91 -9.89 -6.14
CA LYS A 30 -5.68 -10.60 -6.45
C LYS A 30 -5.66 -11.89 -5.67
N SER A 31 -5.42 -12.99 -6.36
CA SER A 31 -5.23 -14.26 -5.69
C SER A 31 -3.93 -14.28 -4.89
N ALA A 32 -3.84 -15.13 -3.88
CA ALA A 32 -2.60 -15.35 -3.15
C ALA A 32 -1.45 -15.73 -4.10
N THR A 33 -1.71 -16.53 -5.12
CA THR A 33 -0.73 -16.91 -6.15
C THR A 33 -0.26 -15.70 -6.95
N ASP A 34 -1.17 -14.79 -7.35
CA ASP A 34 -0.78 -13.55 -8.06
C ASP A 34 0.11 -12.65 -7.19
N ILE A 35 -0.19 -12.57 -5.89
CA ILE A 35 0.61 -11.77 -4.96
C ILE A 35 2.00 -12.37 -4.81
N VAL A 36 2.10 -13.66 -4.51
CA VAL A 36 3.39 -14.35 -4.37
C VAL A 36 4.22 -14.22 -5.64
N SER A 37 3.63 -14.50 -6.80
CA SER A 37 4.32 -14.40 -8.10
C SER A 37 4.85 -13.00 -8.37
N ARG A 38 4.07 -11.95 -8.06
CA ARG A 38 4.48 -10.57 -8.24
C ARG A 38 5.63 -10.15 -7.31
N LEU A 39 5.58 -10.57 -6.05
CA LEU A 39 6.55 -10.15 -5.03
C LEU A 39 7.81 -11.01 -5.02
N GLN A 40 7.78 -12.17 -5.66
CA GLN A 40 8.93 -13.03 -5.79
C GLN A 40 10.09 -12.28 -6.47
N GLU A 41 11.30 -12.39 -5.93
CA GLU A 41 12.51 -11.72 -6.43
C GLU A 41 12.49 -10.17 -6.38
N ARG A 42 11.61 -9.60 -5.56
CA ARG A 42 11.52 -8.16 -5.31
C ARG A 42 11.64 -7.85 -3.83
N GLU A 43 12.20 -6.70 -3.52
CA GLU A 43 12.02 -6.15 -2.19
C GLU A 43 10.56 -5.72 -2.04
N ALA A 44 9.90 -6.24 -1.02
CA ALA A 44 8.48 -6.04 -0.81
C ALA A 44 8.14 -5.98 0.67
N GLN A 45 7.00 -5.35 0.98
CA GLN A 45 6.44 -5.34 2.33
C GLN A 45 4.95 -5.67 2.29
N ILE A 46 4.53 -6.55 3.18
CA ILE A 46 3.12 -6.89 3.43
C ILE A 46 2.80 -6.48 4.86
N LEU A 47 1.91 -5.53 5.02
CA LEU A 47 1.41 -5.06 6.31
C LEU A 47 -0.06 -5.39 6.47
N MET A 48 -0.45 -5.79 7.67
CA MET A 48 -1.83 -6.04 8.03
C MET A 48 -2.14 -5.40 9.39
N ALA A 49 -3.22 -4.63 9.45
CA ALA A 49 -3.79 -4.17 10.69
C ALA A 49 -4.82 -5.20 11.17
N GLU A 50 -4.70 -5.58 12.43
CA GLU A 50 -5.57 -6.52 13.12
C GLU A 50 -6.22 -5.81 14.31
N ASP A 51 -7.52 -6.01 14.49
CA ASP A 51 -8.25 -5.42 15.61
C ASP A 51 -9.20 -6.42 16.23
N SER A 52 -9.56 -6.22 17.49
CA SER A 52 -10.49 -7.09 18.22
C SER A 52 -11.93 -6.77 17.85
N LEU A 53 -12.78 -7.79 17.85
CA LEU A 53 -14.23 -7.58 17.71
C LEU A 53 -14.78 -6.82 18.93
N ALA A 54 -15.80 -5.99 18.71
CA ALA A 54 -16.38 -5.16 19.75
C ALA A 54 -16.95 -5.99 20.93
N ASP A 55 -17.54 -7.14 20.59
CA ASP A 55 -18.22 -8.01 21.55
C ASP A 55 -17.32 -9.17 22.05
N ASP A 56 -16.16 -9.35 21.45
CA ASP A 56 -15.19 -10.37 21.80
C ASP A 56 -13.76 -9.85 21.59
N THR A 57 -13.18 -9.35 22.65
CA THR A 57 -11.81 -8.79 22.61
C THR A 57 -10.73 -9.87 22.51
N ALA A 58 -11.07 -11.15 22.68
CA ALA A 58 -10.13 -12.25 22.48
C ALA A 58 -10.01 -12.66 21.00
N THR A 59 -11.03 -12.34 20.19
CA THR A 59 -11.00 -12.63 18.75
C THR A 59 -10.42 -11.45 17.99
N VAL A 60 -9.27 -11.66 17.37
CA VAL A 60 -8.56 -10.70 16.53
C VAL A 60 -8.82 -11.02 15.06
N VAL A 61 -9.18 -10.01 14.27
CA VAL A 61 -9.48 -10.15 12.85
C VAL A 61 -8.68 -9.17 12.00
N PRO A 62 -8.26 -9.56 10.79
CA PRO A 62 -7.62 -8.64 9.85
C PRO A 62 -8.65 -7.62 9.34
N VAL A 63 -8.35 -6.33 9.47
CA VAL A 63 -9.27 -5.23 9.16
C VAL A 63 -8.80 -4.33 8.04
N SER A 64 -7.49 -4.27 7.81
CA SER A 64 -6.88 -3.49 6.74
C SER A 64 -5.54 -4.10 6.35
N TYR A 65 -5.16 -3.97 5.08
CA TYR A 65 -3.86 -4.45 4.62
C TYR A 65 -3.23 -3.51 3.62
N LYS A 66 -1.93 -3.66 3.42
CA LYS A 66 -1.16 -2.95 2.42
C LYS A 66 -0.02 -3.82 1.90
N VAL A 67 0.12 -3.88 0.59
CA VAL A 67 1.19 -4.59 -0.11
C VAL A 67 1.92 -3.61 -1.01
N SER A 68 3.22 -3.55 -0.86
CA SER A 68 4.08 -2.70 -1.67
C SER A 68 5.33 -3.46 -2.09
N HIS A 69 5.92 -3.00 -3.17
CA HIS A 69 7.14 -3.58 -3.70
C HIS A 69 7.97 -2.55 -4.45
N GLU A 70 9.23 -2.84 -4.65
CA GLU A 70 10.12 -2.09 -5.50
C GLU A 70 9.53 -1.97 -6.93
N LEU A 71 9.63 -0.77 -7.52
CA LEU A 71 9.33 -0.51 -8.92
C LEU A 71 10.64 -0.10 -9.61
N ARG A 72 11.11 -0.91 -10.55
CA ARG A 72 12.37 -0.71 -11.25
C ARG A 72 12.15 0.03 -12.55
N GLU A 73 13.14 0.74 -13.02
CA GLU A 73 13.12 1.38 -14.34
C GLU A 73 12.97 0.35 -15.47
N ALA A 74 13.71 -0.75 -15.39
CA ALA A 74 13.61 -1.90 -16.29
C ALA A 74 12.82 -3.03 -15.60
N GLU A 75 11.63 -3.31 -16.11
CA GLU A 75 10.71 -4.31 -15.58
C GLU A 75 10.46 -5.42 -16.59
N ASP A 76 10.58 -6.68 -16.15
CA ASP A 76 10.26 -7.84 -16.96
C ASP A 76 8.77 -8.15 -16.99
N ASP A 77 8.02 -7.80 -15.94
CA ASP A 77 6.54 -7.91 -15.91
C ASP A 77 5.92 -6.87 -16.86
N PRO A 78 5.19 -7.28 -17.91
CA PRO A 78 4.62 -6.33 -18.89
C PRO A 78 3.69 -5.27 -18.28
N LYS A 79 2.99 -5.59 -17.18
CA LYS A 79 2.10 -4.63 -16.50
C LYS A 79 2.89 -3.58 -15.71
N LEU A 80 4.05 -3.96 -15.18
CA LEU A 80 4.93 -3.01 -14.50
C LEU A 80 5.72 -2.19 -15.51
N ALA A 81 6.17 -2.77 -16.61
CA ALA A 81 6.80 -2.05 -17.71
C ALA A 81 5.86 -0.98 -18.29
N ASP A 82 4.57 -1.30 -18.49
CA ASP A 82 3.54 -0.33 -18.89
C ASP A 82 3.38 0.78 -17.83
N LEU A 83 3.36 0.42 -16.53
CA LEU A 83 3.29 1.41 -15.46
C LEU A 83 4.49 2.36 -15.46
N VAL A 84 5.70 1.83 -15.56
CA VAL A 84 6.94 2.63 -15.63
C VAL A 84 6.89 3.55 -16.85
N SER A 85 6.56 3.04 -18.03
CA SER A 85 6.42 3.84 -19.25
C SER A 85 5.46 5.00 -19.09
N ARG A 86 4.36 4.83 -18.37
CA ARG A 86 3.39 5.89 -18.07
C ARG A 86 3.90 6.93 -17.08
N LEU A 87 4.89 6.58 -16.26
CA LEU A 87 5.40 7.44 -15.20
C LEU A 87 6.72 8.14 -15.57
N GLN A 88 7.38 7.76 -16.65
CA GLN A 88 8.70 8.28 -17.03
C GLN A 88 8.75 9.81 -17.23
N ASP A 89 7.63 10.43 -17.54
CA ASP A 89 7.51 11.88 -17.70
C ASP A 89 7.34 12.65 -16.38
N VAL A 90 7.04 11.96 -15.28
CA VAL A 90 6.71 12.57 -13.98
C VAL A 90 7.49 11.97 -12.80
N VAL A 91 8.18 10.86 -12.99
CA VAL A 91 9.00 10.17 -11.98
C VAL A 91 10.41 9.95 -12.53
N GLU A 92 11.40 10.35 -11.78
CA GLU A 92 12.81 10.10 -12.07
C GLU A 92 13.21 8.76 -11.48
N PHE A 93 13.58 7.81 -12.32
CA PHE A 93 14.01 6.47 -11.93
C PHE A 93 15.53 6.34 -11.82
N ASP A 94 16.28 7.08 -12.65
CA ASP A 94 17.75 6.95 -12.70
C ASP A 94 18.39 7.25 -11.33
N GLY A 95 19.14 6.29 -10.83
CA GLY A 95 19.83 6.38 -9.55
C GLY A 95 18.93 6.45 -8.33
N ARG A 96 17.61 6.22 -8.47
CA ARG A 96 16.62 6.33 -7.39
C ARG A 96 15.92 5.01 -7.13
N LYS A 97 15.56 4.78 -5.87
CA LYS A 97 14.80 3.61 -5.43
C LYS A 97 13.34 3.98 -5.20
N ILE A 98 12.45 3.40 -5.99
CA ILE A 98 11.03 3.75 -6.02
C ILE A 98 10.21 2.60 -5.42
N LEU A 99 9.34 2.92 -4.47
CA LEU A 99 8.38 1.98 -3.88
C LEU A 99 7.01 2.17 -4.53
N TYR A 100 6.40 1.09 -4.99
CA TYR A 100 5.05 1.08 -5.51
C TYR A 100 4.06 0.48 -4.50
N ASN A 101 3.12 1.29 -4.04
CA ASN A 101 1.97 0.85 -3.28
C ASN A 101 0.98 0.17 -4.21
N TRP A 102 1.10 -1.15 -4.32
CA TRP A 102 0.35 -1.93 -5.30
C TRP A 102 -1.07 -2.25 -4.85
N LEU A 103 -1.22 -2.81 -3.65
CA LEU A 103 -2.52 -3.21 -3.10
C LEU A 103 -2.72 -2.58 -1.72
N GLY A 104 -3.97 -2.33 -1.39
CA GLY A 104 -4.36 -1.90 -0.06
C GLY A 104 -5.86 -1.73 0.03
N ALA A 105 -6.42 -2.15 1.14
CA ALA A 105 -7.83 -2.03 1.42
C ALA A 105 -8.13 -2.04 2.91
N THR A 106 -9.28 -1.48 3.27
CA THR A 106 -9.87 -1.58 4.60
C THR A 106 -11.28 -2.09 4.46
N ARG A 107 -11.65 -3.09 5.25
CA ARG A 107 -13.01 -3.65 5.28
C ARG A 107 -14.03 -2.56 5.55
N LEU A 108 -15.22 -2.67 4.96
CA LEU A 108 -16.25 -1.63 4.99
C LEU A 108 -16.64 -1.21 6.40
N ASP A 109 -16.89 -2.18 7.26
CA ASP A 109 -17.26 -2.01 8.67
C ASP A 109 -16.15 -1.42 9.56
N TRP A 110 -14.93 -1.36 9.04
CA TRP A 110 -13.74 -0.87 9.74
C TRP A 110 -13.18 0.44 9.16
N ARG A 111 -13.85 1.03 8.17
CA ARG A 111 -13.42 2.31 7.59
C ARG A 111 -13.59 3.48 8.56
N GLY A 112 -12.84 4.55 8.32
CA GLY A 112 -12.90 5.76 9.16
C GLY A 112 -12.17 5.64 10.51
N LYS A 113 -11.61 4.48 10.85
CA LYS A 113 -10.92 4.23 12.13
C LYS A 113 -9.39 4.47 12.05
N GLY A 114 -8.88 4.91 10.92
CA GLY A 114 -7.47 5.29 10.76
C GLY A 114 -6.51 4.15 10.41
N HIS A 115 -6.97 2.90 10.23
CA HIS A 115 -6.11 1.76 9.95
C HIS A 115 -5.26 1.94 8.69
N PHE A 116 -5.86 2.36 7.56
CA PHE A 116 -5.13 2.56 6.31
C PHE A 116 -4.07 3.67 6.44
N ARG A 117 -4.39 4.73 7.19
CA ARG A 117 -3.43 5.79 7.50
C ARG A 117 -2.22 5.24 8.27
N ALA A 118 -2.48 4.49 9.34
CA ALA A 118 -1.43 3.91 10.16
C ALA A 118 -0.54 2.93 9.38
N LEU A 119 -1.12 2.10 8.52
CA LEU A 119 -0.36 1.22 7.61
C LEU A 119 0.52 2.02 6.65
N THR A 120 0.02 3.17 6.14
CA THR A 120 0.81 4.02 5.24
C THR A 120 1.96 4.68 5.97
N GLU A 121 1.73 5.21 7.17
CA GLU A 121 2.76 5.79 8.03
C GLU A 121 3.86 4.78 8.37
N GLU A 122 3.47 3.54 8.69
CA GLU A 122 4.42 2.46 8.99
C GLU A 122 5.26 2.09 7.75
N GLN A 123 4.61 1.99 6.61
CA GLN A 123 5.29 1.70 5.35
C GLN A 123 6.29 2.78 4.95
N GLU A 124 5.95 4.07 5.12
CA GLU A 124 6.86 5.17 4.81
C GLU A 124 8.15 5.10 5.63
N VAL A 125 8.04 4.72 6.89
CA VAL A 125 9.22 4.58 7.76
C VAL A 125 10.06 3.39 7.37
N TRP A 126 9.43 2.24 7.07
CA TRP A 126 10.13 1.08 6.55
C TRP A 126 10.84 1.44 5.24
N ALA A 127 10.12 2.05 4.30
CA ALA A 127 10.66 2.44 3.00
C ALA A 127 11.89 3.36 3.14
N LEU A 128 11.81 4.36 4.01
CA LEU A 128 12.96 5.22 4.29
C LEU A 128 14.15 4.43 4.85
N GLY A 129 13.89 3.48 5.76
CA GLY A 129 14.92 2.60 6.32
C GLY A 129 15.57 1.66 5.30
N GLN A 130 14.83 1.30 4.23
CA GLN A 130 15.33 0.50 3.11
C GLN A 130 15.97 1.35 2.00
N GLY A 131 16.06 2.66 2.19
CA GLY A 131 16.69 3.57 1.23
C GLY A 131 15.82 3.93 0.02
N TYR A 132 14.50 3.82 0.13
CA TYR A 132 13.60 4.32 -0.90
C TYR A 132 13.55 5.85 -0.89
N ASP A 133 13.56 6.43 -2.09
CA ASP A 133 13.51 7.88 -2.31
C ASP A 133 12.10 8.41 -2.46
N GLU A 134 11.19 7.57 -2.98
CA GLU A 134 9.85 7.98 -3.33
C GLU A 134 8.87 6.81 -3.26
N VAL A 135 7.65 7.10 -2.82
CA VAL A 135 6.52 6.16 -2.83
C VAL A 135 5.50 6.61 -3.87
N ILE A 136 5.07 5.67 -4.71
CA ILE A 136 4.07 5.90 -5.76
C ILE A 136 2.82 5.08 -5.46
N VAL A 137 1.66 5.70 -5.68
CA VAL A 137 0.33 5.08 -5.57
C VAL A 137 -0.44 5.33 -6.86
N LYS A 138 -1.08 4.28 -7.39
CA LYS A 138 -2.05 4.38 -8.48
C LYS A 138 -3.43 4.04 -7.95
N THR A 139 -4.39 4.91 -8.17
CA THR A 139 -5.77 4.72 -7.71
C THR A 139 -6.76 5.23 -8.76
N LYS A 140 -8.05 5.16 -8.47
CA LYS A 140 -9.11 5.78 -9.27
C LYS A 140 -9.71 6.97 -8.53
N ASN A 141 -10.26 7.89 -9.31
CA ASN A 141 -10.86 9.10 -8.79
C ASN A 141 -12.01 8.84 -7.80
N ARG A 142 -12.76 7.75 -7.99
CA ARG A 142 -13.88 7.33 -7.12
C ARG A 142 -13.52 6.95 -5.69
N TYR A 143 -12.26 6.66 -5.40
CA TYR A 143 -11.83 6.26 -4.04
C TYR A 143 -11.45 7.47 -3.20
N TYR A 144 -12.46 8.30 -2.91
CA TYR A 144 -12.29 9.59 -2.20
C TYR A 144 -11.66 9.45 -0.83
N ASP A 145 -12.08 8.47 -0.04
CA ASP A 145 -11.55 8.26 1.33
C ASP A 145 -10.05 7.95 1.31
N MET A 146 -9.63 7.11 0.37
CA MET A 146 -8.21 6.79 0.20
C MET A 146 -7.43 8.01 -0.29
N ARG A 147 -7.96 8.76 -1.25
CA ARG A 147 -7.32 9.98 -1.75
C ARG A 147 -7.21 11.05 -0.67
N GLY A 148 -8.27 11.25 0.12
CA GLY A 148 -8.25 12.16 1.27
C GLY A 148 -7.22 11.77 2.33
N THR A 149 -7.07 10.46 2.59
CA THR A 149 -6.03 9.97 3.49
C THR A 149 -4.63 10.24 2.93
N LEU A 150 -4.40 9.95 1.65
CA LEU A 150 -3.10 10.21 1.00
C LEU A 150 -2.78 11.71 0.95
N ASP A 151 -3.75 12.56 0.66
CA ASP A 151 -3.59 14.02 0.69
C ASP A 151 -3.19 14.50 2.09
N SER A 152 -3.86 14.02 3.13
CA SER A 152 -3.53 14.32 4.53
C SER A 152 -2.14 13.83 4.96
N LEU A 153 -1.59 12.85 4.25
CA LEU A 153 -0.23 12.33 4.41
C LEU A 153 0.78 12.99 3.44
N GLN A 154 0.35 14.05 2.75
CA GLN A 154 1.19 14.85 1.84
C GLN A 154 1.65 14.11 0.58
N PHE A 155 0.84 13.19 0.08
CA PHE A 155 1.01 12.69 -1.29
C PHE A 155 0.50 13.70 -2.29
N ASN A 156 1.28 13.98 -3.32
CA ASN A 156 0.91 14.90 -4.40
C ASN A 156 0.41 14.13 -5.61
N VAL A 157 -0.63 14.64 -6.27
CA VAL A 157 -1.05 14.14 -7.58
C VAL A 157 -0.01 14.52 -8.61
N ILE A 158 0.60 13.53 -9.25
CA ILE A 158 1.65 13.73 -10.27
C ILE A 158 1.15 13.51 -11.69
N LYS A 159 0.08 12.72 -11.86
CA LYS A 159 -0.51 12.43 -13.18
C LYS A 159 -1.97 12.00 -13.04
N VAL A 160 -2.77 12.38 -14.03
CA VAL A 160 -4.15 11.90 -14.20
C VAL A 160 -4.32 11.39 -15.61
N GLU A 161 -4.85 10.17 -15.76
CA GLU A 161 -5.30 9.63 -17.04
C GLU A 161 -6.83 9.67 -17.06
N PRO A 162 -7.42 10.57 -17.88
CA PRO A 162 -8.88 10.69 -17.95
C PRO A 162 -9.55 9.42 -18.47
N ALA A 163 -10.75 9.14 -17.97
CA ALA A 163 -11.64 8.12 -18.49
C ALA A 163 -12.97 8.77 -18.92
N PRO A 164 -13.80 8.09 -19.77
CA PRO A 164 -15.12 8.60 -20.14
C PRO A 164 -16.00 8.93 -18.94
N ASP A 165 -16.00 8.08 -17.91
CA ASP A 165 -16.52 8.42 -16.59
C ASP A 165 -15.38 9.03 -15.76
N PRO A 166 -15.48 10.32 -15.34
CA PRO A 166 -14.45 10.97 -14.53
C PRO A 166 -14.11 10.22 -13.23
N LEU A 167 -15.05 9.45 -12.66
CA LEU A 167 -14.84 8.64 -11.47
C LEU A 167 -13.89 7.46 -11.72
N ASP A 168 -13.81 6.99 -12.95
CA ASP A 168 -12.90 5.92 -13.37
C ASP A 168 -11.52 6.41 -13.82
N SER A 169 -11.32 7.72 -13.91
CA SER A 169 -10.01 8.30 -14.21
C SER A 169 -8.96 7.78 -13.24
N LYS A 170 -7.81 7.39 -13.80
CA LYS A 170 -6.67 6.93 -13.00
C LYS A 170 -5.93 8.14 -12.45
N VAL A 171 -5.57 8.06 -11.18
CA VAL A 171 -4.82 9.09 -10.49
C VAL A 171 -3.55 8.48 -9.94
N TYR A 172 -2.42 9.08 -10.28
CA TYR A 172 -1.11 8.72 -9.78
C TYR A 172 -0.69 9.77 -8.76
N LEU A 173 -0.31 9.29 -7.59
CA LEU A 173 0.16 10.13 -6.50
C LEU A 173 1.56 9.71 -6.11
N SER A 174 2.38 10.64 -5.67
CA SER A 174 3.68 10.34 -5.11
C SER A 174 3.98 11.14 -3.86
N LYS A 175 4.90 10.60 -3.06
CA LYS A 175 5.51 11.27 -1.93
C LYS A 175 7.00 10.97 -1.92
N LYS A 176 7.82 12.02 -2.00
CA LYS A 176 9.26 11.90 -1.77
C LYS A 176 9.51 11.65 -0.30
N LEU A 177 10.41 10.71 -0.01
CA LEU A 177 10.76 10.35 1.35
C LEU A 177 11.98 11.13 1.84
N GLY A 178 12.03 11.35 3.14
CA GLY A 178 13.13 12.02 3.82
C GLY A 178 12.98 11.88 5.34
N THR A 179 13.94 12.37 6.11
CA THR A 179 13.93 12.25 7.57
C THR A 179 12.72 12.86 8.25
N PHE A 180 12.02 13.79 7.58
CA PHE A 180 10.77 14.38 8.05
C PHE A 180 9.66 13.34 8.26
N VAL A 181 9.71 12.19 7.56
CA VAL A 181 8.77 11.08 7.77
C VAL A 181 8.89 10.54 9.19
N LEU A 182 10.10 10.42 9.71
CA LEU A 182 10.35 9.95 11.08
C LEU A 182 9.77 10.93 12.12
N ASP A 183 9.92 12.22 11.86
CA ASP A 183 9.41 13.26 12.77
C ASP A 183 7.88 13.31 12.73
N ALA A 184 7.27 13.20 11.57
CA ALA A 184 5.82 13.21 11.39
C ALA A 184 5.14 12.02 12.10
N HIS A 185 5.81 10.87 12.17
CA HIS A 185 5.25 9.63 12.73
C HIS A 185 5.77 9.29 14.13
N ARG A 186 6.66 10.12 14.68
CA ARG A 186 7.24 9.93 16.01
C ARG A 186 6.17 9.94 17.10
N GLY A 187 6.13 8.91 17.93
CA GLY A 187 5.19 8.78 19.04
C GLY A 187 3.80 8.19 18.68
N LYS A 188 3.56 7.86 17.40
CA LYS A 188 2.27 7.27 16.96
C LYS A 188 2.28 5.74 16.90
N ARG A 189 3.40 5.10 17.27
CA ARG A 189 3.60 3.68 17.03
C ARG A 189 3.32 2.81 18.23
N THR A 190 2.51 1.80 18.03
CA THR A 190 2.52 0.55 18.80
C THR A 190 2.80 -0.58 17.82
N LEU A 191 4.07 -0.90 17.60
CA LEU A 191 4.46 -2.07 16.85
C LEU A 191 4.54 -3.26 17.79
N SER A 192 3.72 -4.27 17.57
CA SER A 192 4.05 -5.62 17.99
C SER A 192 4.82 -6.28 16.83
N ARG A 193 6.12 -6.38 16.95
CA ARG A 193 6.90 -7.31 16.14
C ARG A 193 6.58 -8.71 16.63
N GLY A 194 5.96 -9.53 15.78
CA GLY A 194 5.84 -10.96 15.99
C GLY A 194 7.14 -11.68 15.68
#